data_5fde449ad70d8735bb408a630f6ccd6c
#
_entry.id   5fde449ad70d8735bb408a630f6ccd6c
#
_cell.length_a   1.000
_cell.length_b   1.000
_cell.length_c   1.000
_cell.angle_alpha   90.00
_cell.angle_beta   90.00
_cell.angle_gamma   90.00
#
_symmetry.space_group_name_H-M   'P 1'
#
loop_
_entity.id
_entity.type
_entity.pdbx_description
1 polymer ?
#
loop_
_entity_poly.entity_id
_entity_poly.type
_entity_poly.pdbx_seq_one_letter_code
_entity_poly.pdbx_strand_id
1 'polypeptide(L)'
;MDFTLDKKHEMARSLFREFAENEVKPLAQETDETEQFPAETVKKMAKYGFMGIPVPKEYGGQGCDPLTYVMCVEELSKVCATTGVVVSAHTSLCIDPIMTYGTEEQKQKYVRPLATGEKLGAFALTEPGAGTDAQGAQTKAVLDGDEWVLNGSKCFITNGKVADVYIVIAITSITEDKRGRKKKNFSAFIVEKGAPGFSFGTKEKKMGIRGSSTYELIFEDCRIPKDALLGPEGKGFPIAMHTLRSEEHTSELQSRRHLV
;
A
#
# COMPACT_ATOMS: atom_id res chain seq x y z
N MET A 1 -20.19 6.88 24.46
CA MET A 1 -18.89 6.67 23.83
C MET A 1 -18.05 7.89 24.18
N ASP A 2 -16.88 7.73 24.78
CA ASP A 2 -15.98 8.85 25.08
C ASP A 2 -15.00 8.99 23.91
N PHE A 3 -14.91 10.17 23.31
CA PHE A 3 -14.01 10.51 22.20
C PHE A 3 -12.84 11.39 22.67
N THR A 4 -12.66 11.54 23.98
CA THR A 4 -11.56 12.30 24.56
C THR A 4 -10.23 11.58 24.28
N LEU A 5 -9.29 12.30 23.71
CA LEU A 5 -7.94 11.77 23.51
C LEU A 5 -7.19 11.74 24.85
N ASP A 6 -6.39 10.71 25.05
CA ASP A 6 -5.44 10.70 26.14
C ASP A 6 -4.24 11.63 25.85
N LYS A 7 -3.44 11.89 26.87
CA LYS A 7 -2.29 12.81 26.77
C LYS A 7 -1.26 12.39 25.71
N LYS A 8 -1.10 11.08 25.46
CA LYS A 8 -0.16 10.59 24.45
C LYS A 8 -0.66 10.91 23.05
N HIS A 9 -1.95 10.68 22.79
CA HIS A 9 -2.57 11.00 21.51
C HIS A 9 -2.60 12.52 21.26
N GLU A 10 -2.87 13.34 22.29
CA GLU A 10 -2.81 14.80 22.16
C GLU A 10 -1.38 15.28 21.78
N MET A 11 -0.37 14.72 22.42
CA MET A 11 1.04 15.05 22.11
C MET A 11 1.40 14.61 20.69
N ALA A 12 1.02 13.38 20.29
CA ALA A 12 1.27 12.88 18.95
C ALA A 12 0.57 13.75 17.88
N ARG A 13 -0.69 14.08 18.10
CA ARG A 13 -1.46 14.96 17.21
C ARG A 13 -0.83 16.35 17.08
N SER A 14 -0.33 16.90 18.18
CA SER A 14 0.36 18.19 18.18
C SER A 14 1.63 18.12 17.32
N LEU A 15 2.43 17.07 17.46
CA LEU A 15 3.63 16.83 16.65
C LEU A 15 3.30 16.74 15.15
N PHE A 16 2.27 15.96 14.80
CA PHE A 16 1.87 15.80 13.40
C PHE A 16 1.37 17.11 12.79
N ARG A 17 0.60 17.88 13.56
CA ARG A 17 0.12 19.20 13.14
C ARG A 17 1.27 20.19 12.96
N GLU A 18 2.20 20.26 13.91
CA GLU A 18 3.37 21.13 13.82
C GLU A 18 4.21 20.80 12.59
N PHE A 19 4.47 19.52 12.35
CA PHE A 19 5.16 19.08 11.13
C PHE A 19 4.39 19.47 9.86
N ALA A 20 3.08 19.22 9.82
CA ALA A 20 2.23 19.54 8.67
C ALA A 20 2.23 21.04 8.34
N GLU A 21 2.10 21.91 9.35
CA GLU A 21 2.09 23.37 9.16
C GLU A 21 3.48 23.91 8.75
N ASN A 22 4.57 23.39 9.32
CA ASN A 22 5.91 23.94 9.13
C ASN A 22 6.64 23.33 7.92
N GLU A 23 6.46 22.04 7.65
CA GLU A 23 7.24 21.32 6.64
C GLU A 23 6.45 20.95 5.39
N VAL A 24 5.13 20.83 5.49
CA VAL A 24 4.27 20.40 4.38
C VAL A 24 3.54 21.58 3.74
N LYS A 25 2.90 22.42 4.55
CA LYS A 25 2.07 23.53 4.10
C LYS A 25 2.77 24.51 3.15
N PRO A 26 4.03 24.93 3.41
CA PRO A 26 4.73 25.84 2.52
C PRO A 26 4.95 25.29 1.10
N LEU A 27 4.97 23.96 0.95
CA LEU A 27 5.23 23.26 -0.32
C LEU A 27 3.97 22.70 -0.96
N ALA A 28 2.81 22.76 -0.30
CA ALA A 28 1.60 22.07 -0.74
C ALA A 28 1.09 22.56 -2.10
N GLN A 29 1.06 23.87 -2.31
CA GLN A 29 0.63 24.46 -3.58
C GLN A 29 1.57 24.09 -4.72
N GLU A 30 2.88 24.29 -4.55
CA GLU A 30 3.90 23.94 -5.55
C GLU A 30 3.86 22.44 -5.90
N THR A 31 3.72 21.57 -4.89
CA THR A 31 3.59 20.12 -5.05
C THR A 31 2.42 19.75 -5.96
N ASP A 32 1.27 20.41 -5.81
CA ASP A 32 0.09 20.14 -6.62
C ASP A 32 0.21 20.76 -8.03
N GLU A 33 0.69 22.00 -8.15
CA GLU A 33 0.86 22.69 -9.43
C GLU A 33 1.90 22.03 -10.34
N THR A 34 3.04 21.63 -9.77
CA THR A 34 4.12 20.98 -10.53
C THR A 34 3.89 19.49 -10.75
N GLU A 35 2.91 18.90 -10.06
CA GLU A 35 2.64 17.45 -10.05
C GLU A 35 3.86 16.60 -9.68
N GLN A 36 4.79 17.15 -8.89
CA GLN A 36 5.99 16.46 -8.48
C GLN A 36 5.81 15.78 -7.13
N PHE A 37 6.37 14.58 -7.03
CA PHE A 37 6.39 13.84 -5.76
C PHE A 37 7.24 14.57 -4.72
N PRO A 38 6.73 14.82 -3.50
CA PRO A 38 7.41 15.61 -2.48
C PRO A 38 8.49 14.79 -1.76
N ALA A 39 9.54 14.39 -2.48
CA ALA A 39 10.57 13.46 -1.98
C ALA A 39 11.27 13.95 -0.71
N GLU A 40 11.61 15.25 -0.63
CA GLU A 40 12.27 15.79 0.56
C GLU A 40 11.36 15.82 1.79
N THR A 41 10.06 16.10 1.58
CA THR A 41 9.06 16.02 2.66
C THR A 41 8.93 14.58 3.15
N VAL A 42 8.88 13.59 2.24
CA VAL A 42 8.82 12.17 2.60
C VAL A 42 10.07 11.72 3.37
N LYS A 43 11.26 12.17 2.97
CA LYS A 43 12.50 11.92 3.73
C LYS A 43 12.46 12.53 5.14
N LYS A 44 11.87 13.73 5.30
CA LYS A 44 11.69 14.33 6.62
C LYS A 44 10.68 13.51 7.44
N MET A 45 9.55 13.10 6.87
CA MET A 45 8.58 12.23 7.53
C MET A 45 9.22 10.93 8.02
N ALA A 46 10.11 10.32 7.22
CA ALA A 46 10.88 9.14 7.61
C ALA A 46 11.75 9.41 8.86
N LYS A 47 12.47 10.53 8.92
CA LYS A 47 13.28 10.92 10.09
C LYS A 47 12.45 11.10 11.36
N TYR A 48 11.20 11.53 11.24
CA TYR A 48 10.26 11.64 12.36
C TYR A 48 9.53 10.35 12.68
N GLY A 49 9.81 9.25 11.94
CA GLY A 49 9.22 7.94 12.17
C GLY A 49 7.78 7.78 11.65
N PHE A 50 7.29 8.71 10.80
CA PHE A 50 5.91 8.68 10.31
C PHE A 50 5.63 7.52 9.36
N MET A 51 6.68 6.94 8.75
CA MET A 51 6.54 5.83 7.81
C MET A 51 6.27 4.48 8.50
N GLY A 52 6.50 4.37 9.82
CA GLY A 52 6.36 3.13 10.59
C GLY A 52 5.59 3.30 11.90
N ILE A 53 4.60 4.20 11.98
CA ILE A 53 3.89 4.50 13.22
C ILE A 53 3.32 3.25 13.90
N PRO A 54 2.53 2.37 13.23
CA PRO A 54 1.94 1.20 13.87
C PRO A 54 2.88 -0.02 13.88
N VAL A 55 4.05 0.08 13.22
CA VAL A 55 4.98 -1.05 13.10
C VAL A 55 5.69 -1.28 14.43
N PRO A 56 5.83 -2.54 14.90
CA PRO A 56 6.57 -2.85 16.12
C PRO A 56 8.02 -2.37 16.09
N LYS A 57 8.56 -2.01 17.25
CA LYS A 57 9.93 -1.47 17.38
C LYS A 57 11.00 -2.46 16.92
N GLU A 58 10.77 -3.75 17.05
CA GLU A 58 11.68 -4.83 16.59
C GLU A 58 11.91 -4.78 15.06
N TYR A 59 10.94 -4.25 14.30
CA TYR A 59 11.04 -4.02 12.86
C TYR A 59 11.34 -2.54 12.51
N GLY A 60 11.79 -1.75 13.48
CA GLY A 60 12.19 -0.35 13.22
C GLY A 60 11.07 0.68 13.24
N GLY A 61 9.85 0.27 13.60
CA GLY A 61 8.70 1.18 13.72
C GLY A 61 8.58 1.85 15.08
N GLN A 62 7.50 2.60 15.28
CA GLN A 62 7.26 3.36 16.50
C GLN A 62 6.47 2.54 17.56
N GLY A 63 5.79 1.45 17.16
CA GLY A 63 4.98 0.62 18.04
C GLY A 63 3.77 1.34 18.62
N CYS A 64 3.25 2.34 17.90
CA CYS A 64 2.05 3.06 18.29
C CYS A 64 0.78 2.32 17.84
N ASP A 65 -0.36 2.75 18.38
CA ASP A 65 -1.65 2.18 18.01
C ASP A 65 -2.19 2.74 16.67
N PRO A 66 -3.24 2.11 16.10
CA PRO A 66 -3.86 2.57 14.86
C PRO A 66 -4.44 3.98 14.94
N LEU A 67 -4.92 4.44 16.11
CA LEU A 67 -5.45 5.78 16.28
C LEU A 67 -4.35 6.83 16.06
N THR A 68 -3.17 6.62 16.61
CA THR A 68 -2.00 7.48 16.39
C THR A 68 -1.66 7.56 14.89
N TYR A 69 -1.70 6.44 14.17
CA TYR A 69 -1.47 6.41 12.73
C TYR A 69 -2.52 7.22 11.95
N VAL A 70 -3.80 7.01 12.24
CA VAL A 70 -4.91 7.74 11.58
C VAL A 70 -4.80 9.25 11.82
N MET A 71 -4.44 9.67 13.04
CA MET A 71 -4.22 11.09 13.35
C MET A 71 -3.08 11.70 12.53
N CYS A 72 -2.01 10.95 12.28
CA CYS A 72 -0.92 11.41 11.40
C CYS A 72 -1.45 11.66 9.98
N VAL A 73 -2.17 10.69 9.40
CA VAL A 73 -2.77 10.82 8.06
C VAL A 73 -3.76 11.99 8.02
N GLU A 74 -4.58 12.17 9.06
CA GLU A 74 -5.53 13.28 9.17
C GLU A 74 -4.81 14.65 9.16
N GLU A 75 -3.83 14.86 10.04
CA GLU A 75 -3.16 16.16 10.15
C GLU A 75 -2.34 16.50 8.89
N LEU A 76 -1.68 15.52 8.28
CA LEU A 76 -1.01 15.70 6.99
C LEU A 76 -2.00 16.05 5.87
N SER A 77 -3.13 15.32 5.79
CA SER A 77 -4.12 15.50 4.73
C SER A 77 -4.88 16.82 4.80
N LYS A 78 -5.06 17.39 6.00
CA LYS A 78 -5.64 18.74 6.18
C LYS A 78 -4.86 19.82 5.46
N VAL A 79 -3.56 19.63 5.32
CA VAL A 79 -2.64 20.59 4.73
C VAL A 79 -2.31 20.22 3.29
N CYS A 80 -1.99 18.95 3.05
CA CYS A 80 -1.66 18.42 1.73
C CYS A 80 -2.06 16.94 1.63
N ALA A 81 -3.17 16.66 0.97
CA ALA A 81 -3.67 15.29 0.80
C ALA A 81 -2.67 14.35 0.11
N THR A 82 -1.77 14.89 -0.74
CA THR A 82 -0.67 14.12 -1.34
C THR A 82 0.21 13.46 -0.28
N THR A 83 0.63 14.19 0.76
CA THR A 83 1.50 13.63 1.81
C THR A 83 0.75 12.60 2.67
N GLY A 84 -0.53 12.85 2.96
CA GLY A 84 -1.36 11.90 3.69
C GLY A 84 -1.53 10.59 2.94
N VAL A 85 -1.85 10.63 1.63
CA VAL A 85 -2.03 9.41 0.82
C VAL A 85 -0.74 8.62 0.62
N VAL A 86 0.43 9.30 0.57
CA VAL A 86 1.73 8.61 0.50
C VAL A 86 1.94 7.73 1.73
N VAL A 87 1.74 8.28 2.93
CA VAL A 87 1.87 7.53 4.19
C VAL A 87 0.81 6.43 4.29
N SER A 88 -0.43 6.75 3.90
CA SER A 88 -1.54 5.80 3.95
C SER A 88 -1.28 4.57 3.08
N ALA A 89 -1.00 4.77 1.80
CA ALA A 89 -0.74 3.66 0.87
C ALA A 89 0.50 2.85 1.26
N HIS A 90 1.56 3.52 1.72
CA HIS A 90 2.77 2.87 2.18
C HIS A 90 2.54 1.95 3.39
N THR A 91 1.88 2.46 4.41
CA THR A 91 1.73 1.76 5.69
C THR A 91 0.62 0.72 5.63
N SER A 92 -0.60 1.09 5.24
CA SER A 92 -1.75 0.19 5.29
C SER A 92 -1.83 -0.80 4.12
N LEU A 93 -1.31 -0.44 2.95
CA LEU A 93 -1.43 -1.28 1.76
C LEU A 93 -0.17 -2.10 1.44
N CYS A 94 1.03 -1.69 1.94
CA CYS A 94 2.26 -2.43 1.69
C CYS A 94 2.85 -3.05 2.96
N ILE A 95 3.05 -2.27 4.03
CA ILE A 95 3.65 -2.83 5.25
C ILE A 95 2.70 -3.82 5.94
N ASP A 96 1.43 -3.45 6.11
CA ASP A 96 0.46 -4.28 6.83
C ASP A 96 0.30 -5.69 6.26
N PRO A 97 0.13 -5.90 4.93
CA PRO A 97 0.10 -7.25 4.36
C PRO A 97 1.36 -8.06 4.63
N ILE A 98 2.56 -7.43 4.59
CA ILE A 98 3.81 -8.13 4.88
C ILE A 98 3.86 -8.50 6.37
N MET A 99 3.45 -7.61 7.26
CA MET A 99 3.38 -7.87 8.70
C MET A 99 2.42 -9.01 9.03
N THR A 100 1.27 -9.06 8.35
CA THR A 100 0.21 -10.03 8.66
C THR A 100 0.47 -11.40 8.04
N TYR A 101 0.99 -11.45 6.82
CA TYR A 101 1.08 -12.70 6.03
C TYR A 101 2.50 -13.11 5.66
N GLY A 102 3.48 -12.25 5.86
CA GLY A 102 4.88 -12.53 5.54
C GLY A 102 5.54 -13.52 6.48
N THR A 103 6.52 -14.25 5.97
CA THR A 103 7.45 -15.04 6.80
C THR A 103 8.34 -14.10 7.60
N GLU A 104 9.03 -14.64 8.62
CA GLU A 104 9.94 -13.82 9.43
C GLU A 104 11.07 -13.23 8.57
N GLU A 105 11.59 -13.99 7.61
CA GLU A 105 12.61 -13.54 6.66
C GLU A 105 12.09 -12.39 5.80
N GLN A 106 10.84 -12.47 5.30
CA GLN A 106 10.21 -11.40 4.55
C GLN A 106 10.00 -10.14 5.40
N LYS A 107 9.58 -10.29 6.67
CA LYS A 107 9.42 -9.17 7.60
C LYS A 107 10.75 -8.46 7.86
N GLN A 108 11.80 -9.20 8.15
CA GLN A 108 13.14 -8.63 8.38
C GLN A 108 13.68 -7.95 7.12
N LYS A 109 13.49 -8.56 5.94
CA LYS A 109 13.98 -8.03 4.67
C LYS A 109 13.25 -6.76 4.23
N TYR A 110 11.93 -6.70 4.40
CA TYR A 110 11.10 -5.66 3.80
C TYR A 110 10.51 -4.67 4.80
N VAL A 111 10.00 -5.15 5.94
CA VAL A 111 9.28 -4.26 6.88
C VAL A 111 10.23 -3.24 7.49
N ARG A 112 11.42 -3.66 7.89
CA ARG A 112 12.38 -2.75 8.53
C ARG A 112 12.75 -1.55 7.65
N PRO A 113 13.23 -1.73 6.40
CA PRO A 113 13.55 -0.58 5.54
C PRO A 113 12.31 0.24 5.14
N LEU A 114 11.12 -0.38 5.08
CA LEU A 114 9.88 0.36 4.87
C LEU A 114 9.51 1.20 6.11
N ALA A 115 9.52 0.62 7.30
CA ALA A 115 9.15 1.30 8.53
C ALA A 115 10.08 2.46 8.90
N THR A 116 11.37 2.35 8.57
CA THR A 116 12.36 3.44 8.72
C THR A 116 12.25 4.49 7.61
N GLY A 117 11.50 4.21 6.53
CA GLY A 117 11.38 5.08 5.36
C GLY A 117 12.62 5.10 4.45
N GLU A 118 13.53 4.13 4.59
CA GLU A 118 14.61 3.88 3.65
C GLU A 118 14.07 3.43 2.29
N LYS A 119 13.01 2.62 2.32
CA LYS A 119 12.24 2.17 1.15
C LYS A 119 10.79 2.63 1.25
N LEU A 120 10.16 2.81 0.08
CA LEU A 120 8.75 3.15 -0.03
C LEU A 120 7.97 1.96 -0.60
N GLY A 121 6.73 1.80 -0.15
CA GLY A 121 5.85 0.71 -0.55
C GLY A 121 4.68 1.15 -1.42
N ALA A 122 4.19 0.22 -2.25
CA ALA A 122 2.99 0.34 -3.07
C ALA A 122 2.18 -0.96 -3.08
N PHE A 123 0.90 -0.85 -3.48
CA PHE A 123 -0.01 -1.98 -3.62
C PHE A 123 -0.65 -1.99 -5.01
N ALA A 124 -0.60 -3.13 -5.68
CA ALA A 124 -0.98 -3.28 -7.08
C ALA A 124 -2.06 -4.34 -7.26
N LEU A 125 -3.33 -3.95 -7.17
CA LEU A 125 -4.51 -4.79 -7.38
C LEU A 125 -5.20 -4.46 -8.70
N THR A 126 -5.56 -3.18 -8.90
CA THR A 126 -6.41 -2.68 -9.97
C THR A 126 -5.78 -2.86 -11.35
N GLU A 127 -6.61 -3.26 -12.33
CA GLU A 127 -6.23 -3.38 -13.74
C GLU A 127 -7.17 -2.57 -14.63
N PRO A 128 -6.79 -2.23 -15.88
CA PRO A 128 -7.64 -1.46 -16.78
C PRO A 128 -9.05 -2.03 -16.96
N GLY A 129 -9.20 -3.35 -16.94
CA GLY A 129 -10.48 -4.07 -17.05
C GLY A 129 -11.08 -4.55 -15.73
N ALA A 130 -10.47 -4.24 -14.58
CA ALA A 130 -10.84 -4.78 -13.28
C ALA A 130 -10.67 -3.75 -12.15
N GLY A 131 -11.63 -2.84 -12.06
CA GLY A 131 -11.75 -1.88 -10.95
C GLY A 131 -12.65 -2.41 -9.84
N THR A 132 -13.95 -2.06 -9.88
CA THR A 132 -14.95 -2.54 -8.90
C THR A 132 -15.04 -4.06 -8.87
N ASP A 133 -15.02 -4.72 -10.03
CA ASP A 133 -14.86 -6.18 -10.12
C ASP A 133 -13.36 -6.55 -10.09
N ALA A 134 -12.75 -6.53 -8.93
CA ALA A 134 -11.35 -6.91 -8.76
C ALA A 134 -11.07 -8.40 -9.11
N GLN A 135 -12.09 -9.27 -9.09
CA GLN A 135 -11.97 -10.67 -9.54
C GLN A 135 -11.86 -10.78 -11.07
N GLY A 136 -12.23 -9.72 -11.79
CA GLY A 136 -12.02 -9.57 -13.22
C GLY A 136 -10.56 -9.53 -13.65
N ALA A 137 -9.61 -9.28 -12.74
CA ALA A 137 -8.18 -9.14 -13.03
C ALA A 137 -7.62 -10.30 -13.88
N GLN A 138 -6.63 -9.98 -14.72
CA GLN A 138 -6.06 -10.89 -15.72
C GLN A 138 -4.54 -11.11 -15.56
N THR A 139 -3.84 -10.29 -14.79
CA THR A 139 -2.40 -10.47 -14.52
C THR A 139 -2.15 -11.87 -13.98
N LYS A 140 -1.21 -12.58 -14.58
CA LYS A 140 -0.88 -13.99 -14.27
C LYS A 140 0.50 -14.08 -13.64
N ALA A 141 0.70 -15.09 -12.80
CA ALA A 141 1.98 -15.51 -12.30
C ALA A 141 2.11 -17.03 -12.48
N VAL A 142 3.14 -17.47 -13.18
CA VAL A 142 3.42 -18.89 -13.46
C VAL A 142 4.73 -19.27 -12.80
N LEU A 143 4.77 -20.37 -12.06
CA LEU A 143 5.99 -20.89 -11.47
C LEU A 143 6.82 -21.59 -12.57
N ASP A 144 8.04 -21.14 -12.76
CA ASP A 144 9.04 -21.69 -13.71
C ASP A 144 10.33 -22.01 -12.93
N GLY A 145 10.49 -23.25 -12.55
CA GLY A 145 11.59 -23.66 -11.67
C GLY A 145 11.51 -23.01 -10.29
N ASP A 146 12.50 -22.20 -9.96
CA ASP A 146 12.59 -21.48 -8.68
C ASP A 146 12.21 -20.00 -8.80
N GLU A 147 11.54 -19.60 -9.87
CA GLU A 147 11.06 -18.23 -10.10
C GLU A 147 9.59 -18.20 -10.48
N TRP A 148 8.90 -17.14 -10.07
CA TRP A 148 7.60 -16.77 -10.61
C TRP A 148 7.79 -15.84 -11.80
N VAL A 149 7.07 -16.08 -12.88
CA VAL A 149 7.03 -15.25 -14.08
C VAL A 149 5.68 -14.53 -14.13
N LEU A 150 5.70 -13.20 -13.94
CA LEU A 150 4.51 -12.38 -13.96
C LEU A 150 4.31 -11.74 -15.33
N ASN A 151 3.06 -11.77 -15.82
CA ASN A 151 2.64 -11.13 -17.07
C ASN A 151 1.30 -10.41 -16.90
N GLY A 152 1.24 -9.13 -17.28
CA GLY A 152 0.05 -8.28 -17.20
C GLY A 152 0.37 -6.83 -16.89
N SER A 153 -0.65 -6.06 -16.53
CA SER A 153 -0.48 -4.67 -16.11
C SER A 153 -1.41 -4.30 -14.95
N LYS A 154 -1.00 -3.32 -14.17
CA LYS A 154 -1.76 -2.73 -13.07
C LYS A 154 -1.86 -1.23 -13.28
N CYS A 155 -3.00 -0.62 -13.03
CA CYS A 155 -3.22 0.82 -13.19
C CYS A 155 -3.62 1.49 -11.88
N PHE A 156 -3.52 2.82 -11.85
CA PHE A 156 -3.84 3.66 -10.69
C PHE A 156 -3.03 3.35 -9.44
N ILE A 157 -1.77 2.92 -9.61
CA ILE A 157 -0.95 2.50 -8.48
C ILE A 157 -0.31 3.71 -7.79
N THR A 158 -0.79 3.99 -6.58
CA THR A 158 -0.25 5.03 -5.69
C THR A 158 1.20 4.68 -5.29
N ASN A 159 2.07 5.67 -5.26
CA ASN A 159 3.52 5.52 -5.11
C ASN A 159 4.18 4.75 -6.27
N GLY A 160 3.47 4.50 -7.38
CA GLY A 160 3.84 3.55 -8.44
C GLY A 160 5.28 3.66 -8.92
N LYS A 161 5.77 4.85 -9.29
CA LYS A 161 7.14 5.01 -9.80
C LYS A 161 8.20 5.24 -8.73
N VAL A 162 7.78 5.73 -7.56
CA VAL A 162 8.70 6.10 -6.46
C VAL A 162 8.89 4.99 -5.44
N ALA A 163 7.99 4.03 -5.35
CA ALA A 163 8.12 2.88 -4.46
C ALA A 163 9.29 1.96 -4.87
N ASP A 164 9.80 1.26 -3.88
CA ASP A 164 10.87 0.25 -4.00
C ASP A 164 10.33 -1.17 -3.87
N VAL A 165 9.20 -1.33 -3.16
CA VAL A 165 8.56 -2.62 -2.86
C VAL A 165 7.08 -2.54 -3.22
N TYR A 166 6.58 -3.54 -3.93
CA TYR A 166 5.21 -3.61 -4.42
C TYR A 166 4.54 -4.90 -3.98
N ILE A 167 3.35 -4.81 -3.41
CA ILE A 167 2.47 -5.98 -3.23
C ILE A 167 1.64 -6.14 -4.49
N VAL A 168 1.86 -7.21 -5.24
CA VAL A 168 1.20 -7.45 -6.52
C VAL A 168 0.27 -8.65 -6.42
N ILE A 169 -1.00 -8.47 -6.82
CA ILE A 169 -2.00 -9.56 -6.85
C ILE A 169 -2.07 -10.10 -8.27
N ALA A 170 -1.83 -11.41 -8.43
CA ALA A 170 -1.84 -12.07 -9.73
C ALA A 170 -2.49 -13.46 -9.66
N ILE A 171 -3.00 -13.96 -10.80
CA ILE A 171 -3.60 -15.29 -10.93
C ILE A 171 -2.49 -16.34 -10.99
N THR A 172 -2.53 -17.31 -10.09
CA THR A 172 -1.61 -18.48 -10.14
C THR A 172 -2.25 -19.73 -10.70
N SER A 173 -3.58 -19.86 -10.61
CA SER A 173 -4.27 -20.99 -11.22
C SER A 173 -5.74 -20.66 -11.54
N ILE A 174 -6.33 -21.47 -12.42
CA ILE A 174 -7.77 -21.43 -12.73
C ILE A 174 -8.31 -22.83 -12.47
N THR A 175 -9.26 -22.94 -11.58
CA THR A 175 -9.96 -24.19 -11.25
C THR A 175 -11.40 -24.15 -11.75
N GLU A 176 -12.03 -25.30 -11.91
CA GLU A 176 -13.46 -25.40 -12.21
C GLU A 176 -14.23 -25.87 -10.98
N ASP A 177 -15.36 -25.23 -10.71
CA ASP A 177 -16.28 -25.68 -9.67
C ASP A 177 -17.10 -26.90 -10.14
N LYS A 178 -17.86 -27.50 -9.23
CA LYS A 178 -18.74 -28.66 -9.52
C LYS A 178 -19.81 -28.40 -10.61
N ARG A 179 -20.00 -27.13 -11.01
CA ARG A 179 -20.93 -26.69 -12.06
C ARG A 179 -20.21 -26.28 -13.34
N GLY A 180 -18.91 -26.57 -13.49
CA GLY A 180 -18.08 -26.19 -14.65
C GLY A 180 -17.74 -24.71 -14.75
N ARG A 181 -17.97 -23.90 -13.70
CA ARG A 181 -17.63 -22.47 -13.72
C ARG A 181 -16.16 -22.28 -13.35
N LYS A 182 -15.45 -21.54 -14.21
CA LYS A 182 -14.05 -21.19 -13.98
C LYS A 182 -13.91 -20.25 -12.78
N LYS A 183 -13.01 -20.60 -11.86
CA LYS A 183 -12.65 -19.80 -10.70
C LYS A 183 -11.16 -19.46 -10.77
N LYS A 184 -10.83 -18.18 -10.76
CA LYS A 184 -9.46 -17.69 -10.67
C LYS A 184 -8.99 -17.78 -9.22
N ASN A 185 -7.80 -18.33 -9.01
CA ASN A 185 -7.12 -18.34 -7.73
C ASN A 185 -5.97 -17.32 -7.82
N PHE A 186 -6.04 -16.31 -6.97
CA PHE A 186 -5.05 -15.24 -6.92
C PHE A 186 -4.05 -15.51 -5.81
N SER A 187 -2.80 -15.10 -6.04
CA SER A 187 -1.74 -15.05 -5.04
C SER A 187 -1.22 -13.62 -4.89
N ALA A 188 -0.62 -13.32 -3.76
CA ALA A 188 0.04 -12.06 -3.51
C ALA A 188 1.56 -12.25 -3.61
N PHE A 189 2.25 -11.28 -4.18
CA PHE A 189 3.69 -11.32 -4.40
C PHE A 189 4.35 -10.04 -3.92
N ILE A 190 5.54 -10.15 -3.34
CA ILE A 190 6.40 -9.00 -3.06
C ILE A 190 7.34 -8.83 -4.26
N VAL A 191 7.16 -7.74 -5.00
CA VAL A 191 8.00 -7.42 -6.16
C VAL A 191 8.89 -6.24 -5.81
N GLU A 192 10.19 -6.35 -6.06
CA GLU A 192 11.14 -5.26 -5.87
C GLU A 192 11.27 -4.41 -7.15
N LYS A 193 11.48 -3.11 -6.99
CA LYS A 193 11.80 -2.23 -8.10
C LYS A 193 13.06 -2.71 -8.81
N GLY A 194 13.00 -2.73 -10.14
CA GLY A 194 14.13 -3.22 -10.96
C GLY A 194 14.14 -4.72 -11.19
N ALA A 195 13.12 -5.47 -10.74
CA ALA A 195 12.96 -6.86 -11.14
C ALA A 195 12.97 -6.99 -12.68
N PRO A 196 13.68 -7.99 -13.25
CA PRO A 196 13.70 -8.19 -14.70
C PRO A 196 12.29 -8.29 -15.28
N GLY A 197 11.97 -7.55 -16.36
CA GLY A 197 10.65 -7.54 -16.96
C GLY A 197 9.61 -6.66 -16.23
N PHE A 198 10.00 -5.91 -15.19
CA PHE A 198 9.14 -4.94 -14.52
C PHE A 198 9.44 -3.52 -15.02
N SER A 199 8.42 -2.83 -15.50
CA SER A 199 8.53 -1.47 -16.01
C SER A 199 7.31 -0.61 -15.62
N PHE A 200 7.38 0.69 -15.94
CA PHE A 200 6.34 1.65 -15.64
C PHE A 200 5.73 2.20 -16.93
N GLY A 201 4.42 2.22 -17.00
CA GLY A 201 3.67 2.81 -18.08
C GLY A 201 3.34 4.28 -17.80
N THR A 202 2.12 4.66 -18.10
CA THR A 202 1.64 6.04 -18.09
C THR A 202 1.50 6.58 -16.65
N LYS A 203 1.92 7.85 -16.45
CA LYS A 203 1.57 8.64 -15.26
C LYS A 203 0.12 9.10 -15.38
N GLU A 204 -0.66 8.89 -14.34
CA GLU A 204 -2.04 9.33 -14.30
C GLU A 204 -2.16 10.86 -14.16
N LYS A 205 -2.96 11.48 -15.03
CA LYS A 205 -3.36 12.88 -14.89
C LYS A 205 -4.58 12.96 -13.98
N LYS A 206 -4.44 13.62 -12.84
CA LYS A 206 -5.47 13.65 -11.80
C LYS A 206 -6.01 15.05 -11.61
N MET A 207 -7.27 15.16 -11.18
CA MET A 207 -7.92 16.41 -10.84
C MET A 207 -7.40 17.00 -9.52
N GLY A 208 -6.99 16.13 -8.57
CA GLY A 208 -6.41 16.50 -7.27
C GLY A 208 -5.36 15.48 -6.83
N ILE A 209 -4.69 15.74 -5.72
CA ILE A 209 -3.59 14.91 -5.21
C ILE A 209 -2.53 14.71 -6.30
N ARG A 210 -2.27 15.73 -7.08
CA ARG A 210 -1.49 15.64 -8.32
C ARG A 210 -0.02 15.33 -8.09
N GLY A 211 0.53 15.72 -6.94
CA GLY A 211 1.88 15.35 -6.52
C GLY A 211 2.06 13.88 -6.11
N SER A 212 0.96 13.11 -5.94
CA SER A 212 1.06 11.67 -5.70
C SER A 212 1.49 10.94 -6.97
N SER A 213 2.56 10.14 -6.87
CA SER A 213 3.12 9.37 -7.98
C SER A 213 2.23 8.18 -8.31
N THR A 214 1.19 8.40 -9.13
CA THR A 214 0.24 7.37 -9.56
C THR A 214 0.57 6.91 -10.97
N TYR A 215 0.92 5.63 -11.13
CA TYR A 215 1.42 5.07 -12.39
C TYR A 215 0.77 3.73 -12.72
N GLU A 216 0.81 3.41 -14.00
CA GLU A 216 0.66 2.04 -14.49
C GLU A 216 1.96 1.26 -14.22
N LEU A 217 1.80 -0.02 -13.81
CA LEU A 217 2.88 -0.99 -13.70
C LEU A 217 2.72 -2.03 -14.79
N ILE A 218 3.80 -2.39 -15.46
CA ILE A 218 3.82 -3.33 -16.58
C ILE A 218 4.75 -4.49 -16.23
N PHE A 219 4.26 -5.71 -16.41
CA PHE A 219 4.97 -6.95 -16.18
C PHE A 219 5.02 -7.74 -17.49
N GLU A 220 6.21 -7.86 -18.06
CA GLU A 220 6.50 -8.61 -19.30
C GLU A 220 7.57 -9.64 -19.00
N ASP A 221 7.16 -10.89 -18.82
CA ASP A 221 8.02 -11.97 -18.33
C ASP A 221 8.81 -11.57 -17.09
N CYS A 222 8.13 -10.86 -16.18
CA CYS A 222 8.76 -10.35 -14.97
C CYS A 222 9.10 -11.49 -14.02
N ARG A 223 10.41 -11.70 -13.82
CA ARG A 223 10.95 -12.79 -13.02
C ARG A 223 11.23 -12.34 -11.59
N ILE A 224 10.65 -13.05 -10.64
CA ILE A 224 10.86 -12.85 -9.21
C ILE A 224 11.13 -14.20 -8.53
N PRO A 225 11.90 -14.21 -7.43
CA PRO A 225 12.22 -15.44 -6.72
C PRO A 225 10.97 -16.16 -6.18
N LYS A 226 11.05 -17.47 -6.02
CA LYS A 226 9.95 -18.29 -5.49
C LYS A 226 9.47 -17.83 -4.11
N ASP A 227 10.39 -17.38 -3.27
CA ASP A 227 10.14 -16.84 -1.93
C ASP A 227 9.51 -15.43 -1.91
N ALA A 228 9.30 -14.82 -3.09
CA ALA A 228 8.54 -13.58 -3.23
C ALA A 228 7.02 -13.79 -3.01
N LEU A 229 6.54 -15.02 -2.95
CA LEU A 229 5.15 -15.32 -2.63
C LEU A 229 4.81 -14.86 -1.20
N LEU A 230 3.80 -14.00 -1.08
CA LEU A 230 3.32 -13.48 0.21
C LEU A 230 2.12 -14.29 0.69
N GLY A 231 2.29 -14.99 1.81
CA GLY A 231 1.28 -15.89 2.36
C GLY A 231 1.06 -17.14 1.50
N PRO A 232 -0.02 -17.91 1.73
CA PRO A 232 -0.28 -19.14 0.99
C PRO A 232 -0.68 -18.89 -0.47
N GLU A 233 -0.22 -19.74 -1.39
CA GLU A 233 -0.66 -19.73 -2.79
C GLU A 233 -2.18 -19.85 -2.91
N GLY A 234 -2.78 -19.13 -3.84
CA GLY A 234 -4.22 -19.09 -4.06
C GLY A 234 -5.01 -18.26 -3.02
N LYS A 235 -4.34 -17.59 -2.07
CA LYS A 235 -4.96 -16.75 -1.03
C LYS A 235 -4.74 -15.24 -1.24
N GLY A 236 -4.24 -14.82 -2.38
CA GLY A 236 -3.98 -13.41 -2.68
C GLY A 236 -5.25 -12.54 -2.67
N PHE A 237 -6.40 -13.05 -3.15
CA PHE A 237 -7.63 -12.29 -3.12
C PHE A 237 -8.16 -12.08 -1.68
N PRO A 238 -8.23 -13.09 -0.80
CA PRO A 238 -8.47 -12.88 0.63
C PRO A 238 -7.50 -11.90 1.29
N ILE A 239 -6.20 -11.96 0.95
CA ILE A 239 -5.20 -11.00 1.46
C ILE A 239 -5.56 -9.58 1.01
N ALA A 240 -5.83 -9.37 -0.28
CA ALA A 240 -6.24 -8.06 -0.81
C ALA A 240 -7.51 -7.54 -0.13
N MET A 241 -8.52 -8.39 0.06
CA MET A 241 -9.76 -7.99 0.73
C MET A 241 -9.56 -7.69 2.21
N HIS A 242 -8.67 -8.40 2.89
CA HIS A 242 -8.32 -8.09 4.28
C HIS A 242 -7.60 -6.73 4.37
N THR A 243 -6.65 -6.48 3.47
CA THR A 243 -5.92 -5.21 3.38
C THR A 243 -6.87 -4.03 3.15
N LEU A 244 -7.90 -4.20 2.30
CA LEU A 244 -8.91 -3.18 2.02
C LEU A 244 -10.00 -3.10 3.11
N ARG A 245 -10.30 -4.21 3.81
CA ARG A 245 -11.32 -4.27 4.86
C ARG A 245 -10.99 -3.47 6.11
N SER A 246 -9.77 -3.09 6.33
CA SER A 246 -9.42 -2.16 7.42
C SER A 246 -10.15 -0.81 7.26
N GLU A 247 -10.57 -0.46 6.04
CA GLU A 247 -11.43 0.69 5.77
C GLU A 247 -12.94 0.38 5.87
N GLU A 248 -13.38 -0.86 5.55
CA GLU A 248 -14.81 -1.22 5.49
C GLU A 248 -15.39 -1.69 6.83
N HIS A 249 -14.63 -2.17 7.78
CA HIS A 249 -15.16 -2.65 9.07
C HIS A 249 -15.92 -1.59 9.86
N THR A 250 -15.61 -0.32 9.66
CA THR A 250 -16.35 0.79 10.28
C THR A 250 -17.68 1.05 9.58
N SER A 251 -17.79 0.88 8.28
CA SER A 251 -19.03 1.13 7.53
C SER A 251 -20.04 -0.03 7.65
N GLU A 252 -19.60 -1.30 7.67
CA GLU A 252 -20.49 -2.45 7.89
C GLU A 252 -21.08 -2.49 9.31
N LEU A 253 -20.32 -2.14 10.33
CA LEU A 253 -20.82 -2.05 11.70
C LEU A 253 -21.84 -0.94 11.89
N GLN A 254 -21.74 0.15 11.12
CA GLN A 254 -22.71 1.24 11.13
C GLN A 254 -23.98 0.87 10.37
N SER A 255 -23.89 0.17 9.22
CA SER A 255 -25.05 -0.23 8.43
C SER A 255 -25.93 -1.26 9.13
N ARG A 256 -25.36 -2.19 9.90
CA ARG A 256 -26.10 -3.20 10.68
C ARG A 256 -26.82 -2.61 11.90
N ARG A 257 -26.44 -1.43 12.39
CA ARG A 257 -27.11 -0.75 13.51
C ARG A 257 -28.31 0.08 13.11
N HIS A 258 -28.52 0.31 11.81
CA HIS A 258 -29.68 1.04 11.29
C HIS A 258 -30.81 0.13 10.76
N LEU A 259 -30.68 -1.20 10.93
CA LEU A 259 -31.68 -2.20 10.53
C LEU A 259 -32.40 -2.85 11.72
N VAL A 260 -32.43 -2.18 12.89
CA VAL A 260 -33.27 -2.60 14.03
C VAL A 260 -34.18 -1.45 14.43
#